data_612a68a49ed062c578195f4d65a6d2cf
#
_entry.id   612a68a49ed062c578195f4d65a6d2cf
#
_cell.length_a   1.000
_cell.length_b   1.000
_cell.length_c   1.000
_cell.angle_alpha   90.00
_cell.angle_beta   90.00
_cell.angle_gamma   90.00
#
_symmetry.space_group_name_H-M   'P 1'
#
loop_
_entity.id
_entity.type
_entity.pdbx_description
1 polymer ?
#
loop_
_entity_poly.entity_id
_entity_poly.type
_entity_poly.pdbx_seq_one_letter_code
_entity_poly.pdbx_strand_id
1 'polypeptide(L)'
;MGLKALSPLIVFLGLYLISCIIAQDFYAIPISAAFLLASVYAICICKGGSLEEKISVFSKGAGNKNVLLMIWIFVLAGAFASTAKDIGAIDATVNLALKILPGKLLYAGLFLASCFISMSIGTSVGTIVALVPVAAGIA
;
A
#
# COMPACT_ATOMS: atom_id res chain seq x y z
N MET A 1 -1.26 -28.68 0.86
CA MET A 1 -2.00 -27.51 0.34
C MET A 1 -1.14 -26.24 0.14
N GLY A 2 0.10 -26.19 0.65
CA GLY A 2 0.85 -24.92 0.77
C GLY A 2 1.32 -24.26 -0.53
N LEU A 3 2.03 -24.94 -1.40
CA LEU A 3 2.72 -24.28 -2.53
C LEU A 3 1.76 -23.81 -3.65
N LYS A 4 0.69 -24.56 -3.90
CA LYS A 4 -0.31 -24.20 -4.92
C LYS A 4 -1.15 -22.96 -4.52
N ALA A 5 -1.33 -22.73 -3.22
CA ALA A 5 -2.04 -21.54 -2.72
C ALA A 5 -1.19 -20.27 -2.82
N LEU A 6 0.14 -20.42 -2.86
CA LEU A 6 1.09 -19.32 -3.03
C LEU A 6 1.36 -18.97 -4.50
N SER A 7 0.95 -19.82 -5.45
CA SER A 7 1.22 -19.59 -6.87
C SER A 7 0.70 -18.26 -7.42
N PRO A 8 -0.48 -17.72 -7.03
CA PRO A 8 -0.92 -16.40 -7.51
C PRO A 8 0.00 -15.26 -7.06
N LEU A 9 0.57 -15.39 -5.86
CA LEU A 9 1.54 -14.40 -5.35
C LEU A 9 2.86 -14.46 -6.15
N ILE A 10 3.33 -15.67 -6.47
CA ILE A 10 4.53 -15.86 -7.29
C ILE A 10 4.30 -15.31 -8.70
N VAL A 11 3.12 -15.56 -9.28
CA VAL A 11 2.75 -15.02 -10.60
C VAL A 11 2.69 -13.50 -10.58
N PHE A 12 2.09 -12.90 -9.53
CA PHE A 12 2.06 -11.46 -9.35
C PHE A 12 3.48 -10.86 -9.29
N LEU A 13 4.33 -11.40 -8.42
CA LEU A 13 5.72 -10.93 -8.27
C LEU A 13 6.51 -11.14 -9.56
N GLY A 14 6.37 -12.30 -10.20
CA GLY A 14 7.06 -12.60 -11.46
C GLY A 14 6.66 -11.65 -12.58
N LEU A 15 5.36 -11.45 -12.81
CA LEU A 15 4.85 -10.52 -13.81
C LEU A 15 5.32 -9.09 -13.54
N TYR A 16 5.22 -8.64 -12.28
CA TYR A 16 5.61 -7.28 -11.92
C TYR A 16 7.12 -7.06 -12.10
N LEU A 17 7.96 -7.96 -11.58
CA LEU A 17 9.42 -7.86 -11.69
C LEU A 17 9.90 -7.96 -13.14
N ILE A 18 9.38 -8.91 -13.92
CA ILE A 18 9.73 -9.05 -15.34
C ILE A 18 9.35 -7.78 -16.10
N SER A 19 8.17 -7.24 -15.84
CA SER A 19 7.71 -6.01 -16.48
C SER A 19 8.58 -4.81 -16.13
N CYS A 20 8.99 -4.67 -14.85
CA CYS A 20 9.92 -3.62 -14.42
C CYS A 20 11.29 -3.74 -15.08
N ILE A 21 11.82 -4.96 -15.21
CA ILE A 21 13.12 -5.20 -15.86
C ILE A 21 13.06 -4.85 -17.36
N ILE A 22 11.98 -5.24 -18.05
CA ILE A 22 11.82 -4.96 -19.48
C ILE A 22 11.63 -3.46 -19.71
N ALA A 23 10.81 -2.80 -18.90
CA ALA A 23 10.51 -1.38 -19.02
C ALA A 23 11.63 -0.47 -18.47
N GLN A 24 12.59 -1.02 -17.70
CA GLN A 24 13.63 -0.27 -16.98
C GLN A 24 13.05 0.82 -16.05
N ASP A 25 11.78 0.70 -15.69
CA ASP A 25 11.07 1.63 -14.82
C ASP A 25 10.09 0.87 -13.91
N PHE A 26 10.20 1.10 -12.60
CA PHE A 26 9.31 0.47 -11.60
C PHE A 26 7.86 0.96 -11.67
N TYR A 27 7.61 2.09 -12.28
CA TYR A 27 6.28 2.71 -12.37
C TYR A 27 5.64 2.59 -13.77
N ALA A 28 6.33 1.95 -14.72
CA ALA A 28 5.83 1.78 -16.08
C ALA A 28 4.50 1.02 -16.16
N ILE A 29 4.30 0.05 -15.25
CA ILE A 29 3.05 -0.71 -15.18
C ILE A 29 2.40 -0.46 -13.82
N PRO A 30 1.11 -0.04 -13.80
CA PRO A 30 0.37 0.09 -12.57
C PRO A 30 0.31 -1.25 -11.82
N ILE A 31 0.69 -1.24 -10.53
CA ILE A 31 0.62 -2.42 -9.65
C ILE A 31 -0.77 -3.07 -9.69
N SER A 32 -1.83 -2.26 -9.80
CA SER A 32 -3.22 -2.73 -9.92
C SER A 32 -3.44 -3.64 -11.13
N ALA A 33 -2.78 -3.39 -12.26
CA ALA A 33 -2.88 -4.24 -13.44
C ALA A 33 -2.26 -5.63 -13.20
N ALA A 34 -1.09 -5.69 -12.56
CA ALA A 34 -0.45 -6.95 -12.18
C ALA A 34 -1.30 -7.73 -11.17
N PHE A 35 -1.93 -7.04 -10.21
CA PHE A 35 -2.87 -7.67 -9.27
C PHE A 35 -4.11 -8.22 -9.96
N LEU A 36 -4.68 -7.53 -10.93
CA LEU A 36 -5.83 -8.03 -11.71
C LEU A 36 -5.48 -9.31 -12.45
N LEU A 37 -4.35 -9.37 -13.14
CA LEU A 37 -3.89 -10.56 -13.84
C LEU A 37 -3.66 -11.74 -12.87
N ALA A 38 -3.02 -11.48 -11.74
CA ALA A 38 -2.82 -12.50 -10.72
C ALA A 38 -4.14 -12.97 -10.09
N SER A 39 -5.15 -12.09 -9.96
CA SER A 39 -6.49 -12.45 -9.47
C SER A 39 -7.23 -13.35 -10.46
N VAL A 40 -7.16 -13.04 -11.75
CA VAL A 40 -7.72 -13.89 -12.81
C VAL A 40 -7.06 -15.27 -12.79
N TYR A 41 -5.73 -15.31 -12.70
CA TYR A 41 -4.99 -16.56 -12.57
C TYR A 41 -5.42 -17.35 -11.31
N ALA A 42 -5.61 -16.67 -10.16
CA ALA A 42 -6.07 -17.30 -8.93
C ALA A 42 -7.44 -17.97 -9.09
N ILE A 43 -8.37 -17.32 -9.77
CA ILE A 43 -9.70 -17.85 -10.07
C ILE A 43 -9.59 -19.07 -11.00
N CYS A 44 -8.71 -19.01 -12.02
CA CYS A 44 -8.52 -20.11 -12.96
C CYS A 44 -7.95 -21.37 -12.28
N ILE A 45 -6.97 -21.22 -11.37
CA ILE A 45 -6.31 -22.34 -10.69
C ILE A 45 -7.12 -22.90 -9.51
N CYS A 46 -8.13 -22.16 -9.07
CA CYS A 46 -8.99 -22.60 -7.98
C CYS A 46 -9.67 -23.93 -8.35
N LYS A 47 -9.47 -24.94 -7.51
CA LYS A 47 -10.11 -26.24 -7.66
C LYS A 47 -11.55 -26.16 -7.16
N GLY A 48 -12.50 -26.52 -7.99
CA GLY A 48 -13.92 -26.58 -7.63
C GLY A 48 -14.81 -26.22 -8.82
N GLY A 49 -16.02 -26.60 -8.78
CA GLY A 49 -17.17 -26.50 -9.65
C GLY A 49 -17.20 -25.44 -10.76
N SER A 50 -18.33 -24.81 -10.88
CA SER A 50 -18.59 -23.80 -11.91
C SER A 50 -17.78 -22.52 -11.72
N LEU A 51 -17.64 -21.72 -12.77
CA LEU A 51 -16.99 -20.41 -12.69
C LEU A 51 -17.65 -19.51 -11.62
N GLU A 52 -18.97 -19.64 -11.48
CA GLU A 52 -19.76 -18.93 -10.49
C GLU A 52 -19.35 -19.25 -9.04
N GLU A 53 -19.11 -20.52 -8.74
CA GLU A 53 -18.62 -20.94 -7.42
C GLU A 53 -17.23 -20.38 -7.12
N LYS A 54 -16.33 -20.37 -8.11
CA LYS A 54 -14.97 -19.81 -7.97
C LYS A 54 -15.01 -18.31 -7.71
N ILE A 55 -15.85 -17.58 -8.44
CA ILE A 55 -16.08 -16.14 -8.24
C ILE A 55 -16.69 -15.89 -6.86
N SER A 56 -17.63 -16.71 -6.41
CA SER A 56 -18.23 -16.58 -5.07
C SER A 56 -17.19 -16.76 -3.96
N VAL A 57 -16.29 -17.73 -4.07
CA VAL A 57 -15.19 -17.93 -3.11
C VAL A 57 -14.24 -16.72 -3.10
N PHE A 58 -13.88 -16.21 -4.27
CA PHE A 58 -13.03 -15.03 -4.39
C PHE A 58 -13.71 -13.79 -3.76
N SER A 59 -14.99 -13.58 -4.06
CA SER A 59 -15.77 -12.47 -3.53
C SER A 59 -15.92 -12.51 -2.00
N LYS A 60 -16.12 -13.71 -1.42
CA LYS A 60 -16.13 -13.90 0.03
C LYS A 60 -14.79 -13.53 0.67
N GLY A 61 -13.67 -13.86 0.01
CA GLY A 61 -12.33 -13.46 0.44
C GLY A 61 -12.15 -11.93 0.40
N ALA A 62 -12.54 -11.31 -0.70
CA ALA A 62 -12.45 -9.87 -0.90
C ALA A 62 -13.39 -9.09 0.06
N GLY A 63 -14.57 -9.64 0.36
CA GLY A 63 -15.54 -9.07 1.31
C GLY A 63 -15.22 -9.34 2.79
N ASN A 64 -14.04 -9.85 3.12
CA ASN A 64 -13.66 -10.07 4.50
C ASN A 64 -13.62 -8.73 5.26
N LYS A 65 -14.13 -8.73 6.49
CA LYS A 65 -14.22 -7.54 7.35
C LYS A 65 -12.89 -6.79 7.47
N ASN A 66 -11.79 -7.52 7.63
CA ASN A 66 -10.47 -6.91 7.79
C ASN A 66 -10.00 -6.26 6.49
N VAL A 67 -10.27 -6.88 5.33
CA VAL A 67 -9.94 -6.31 4.02
C VAL A 67 -10.73 -5.04 3.77
N LEU A 68 -12.04 -5.06 4.03
CA LEU A 68 -12.90 -3.88 3.90
C LEU A 68 -12.47 -2.75 4.84
N LEU A 69 -12.12 -3.09 6.09
CA LEU A 69 -11.60 -2.10 7.04
C LEU A 69 -10.33 -1.43 6.51
N MET A 70 -9.38 -2.19 5.96
CA MET A 70 -8.16 -1.64 5.38
C MET A 70 -8.45 -0.73 4.19
N ILE A 71 -9.37 -1.12 3.30
CA ILE A 71 -9.80 -0.29 2.17
C ILE A 71 -10.33 1.06 2.66
N TRP A 72 -11.23 1.06 3.66
CA TRP A 72 -11.78 2.28 4.23
C TRP A 72 -10.71 3.17 4.87
N ILE A 73 -9.76 2.56 5.60
CA ILE A 73 -8.63 3.31 6.19
C ILE A 73 -7.82 4.00 5.09
N PHE A 74 -7.49 3.31 4.00
CA PHE A 74 -6.70 3.91 2.91
C PHE A 74 -7.48 4.99 2.15
N VAL A 75 -8.78 4.81 1.93
CA VAL A 75 -9.63 5.84 1.29
C VAL A 75 -9.69 7.10 2.14
N LEU A 76 -9.95 6.96 3.44
CA LEU A 76 -10.01 8.10 4.37
C LEU A 76 -8.63 8.76 4.54
N ALA A 77 -7.56 7.97 4.54
CA ALA A 77 -6.19 8.48 4.58
C ALA A 77 -5.85 9.32 3.34
N GLY A 78 -6.25 8.85 2.16
CA GLY A 78 -6.07 9.59 0.92
C GLY A 78 -6.82 10.93 0.94
N ALA A 79 -8.07 10.92 1.39
CA ALA A 79 -8.86 12.13 1.55
C ALA A 79 -8.22 13.11 2.54
N PHE A 80 -7.74 12.61 3.69
CA PHE A 80 -7.04 13.41 4.68
C PHE A 80 -5.76 14.02 4.10
N ALA A 81 -4.94 13.22 3.42
CA ALA A 81 -3.70 13.70 2.81
C ALA A 81 -3.95 14.78 1.75
N SER A 82 -4.98 14.61 0.91
CA SER A 82 -5.37 15.62 -0.07
C SER A 82 -5.79 16.92 0.61
N THR A 83 -6.69 16.84 1.58
CA THR A 83 -7.15 18.01 2.34
C THR A 83 -5.99 18.73 3.05
N ALA A 84 -5.10 17.96 3.71
CA ALA A 84 -3.94 18.51 4.40
C ALA A 84 -2.97 19.22 3.45
N LYS A 85 -2.83 18.72 2.22
CA LYS A 85 -2.06 19.35 1.16
C LYS A 85 -2.72 20.65 0.70
N ASP A 86 -4.02 20.63 0.42
CA ASP A 86 -4.76 21.78 -0.10
C ASP A 86 -4.77 22.96 0.87
N ILE A 87 -4.83 22.72 2.18
CA ILE A 87 -4.75 23.78 3.21
C ILE A 87 -3.30 24.17 3.56
N GLY A 88 -2.29 23.61 2.89
CA GLY A 88 -0.88 23.90 3.14
C GLY A 88 -0.31 23.36 4.45
N ALA A 89 -1.03 22.48 5.16
CA ALA A 89 -0.57 21.92 6.43
C ALA A 89 0.68 21.06 6.29
N ILE A 90 0.81 20.34 5.16
CA ILE A 90 1.99 19.52 4.86
C ILE A 90 3.20 20.44 4.69
N ASP A 91 3.09 21.48 3.87
CA ASP A 91 4.18 22.44 3.60
C ASP A 91 4.61 23.18 4.86
N ALA A 92 3.65 23.57 5.70
CA ALA A 92 3.94 24.20 6.99
C ALA A 92 4.71 23.25 7.93
N THR A 93 4.32 21.99 7.99
CA THR A 93 4.98 20.95 8.80
C THR A 93 6.39 20.68 8.30
N VAL A 94 6.56 20.54 6.99
CA VAL A 94 7.88 20.32 6.34
C VAL A 94 8.80 21.51 6.61
N ASN A 95 8.33 22.75 6.39
CA ASN A 95 9.10 23.95 6.63
C ASN A 95 9.50 24.10 8.11
N LEU A 96 8.64 23.73 9.04
CA LEU A 96 8.96 23.70 10.46
C LEU A 96 10.04 22.66 10.76
N ALA A 97 9.91 21.45 10.22
CA ALA A 97 10.89 20.38 10.39
C ALA A 97 12.27 20.79 9.85
N LEU A 98 12.33 21.41 8.67
CA LEU A 98 13.56 21.93 8.07
C LEU A 98 14.21 23.07 8.86
N LYS A 99 13.43 23.86 9.60
CA LYS A 99 13.96 24.91 10.49
C LYS A 99 14.58 24.35 11.77
N ILE A 100 14.02 23.25 12.27
CA ILE A 100 14.45 22.67 13.56
C ILE A 100 15.59 21.65 13.36
N LEU A 101 15.54 20.87 12.27
CA LEU A 101 16.47 19.78 11.98
C LEU A 101 17.37 20.13 10.79
N PRO A 102 18.70 19.98 10.90
CA PRO A 102 19.57 20.02 9.74
C PRO A 102 19.16 18.96 8.72
N GLY A 103 19.21 19.28 7.41
CA GLY A 103 18.72 18.41 6.36
C GLY A 103 19.24 16.96 6.41
N LYS A 104 20.47 16.75 6.89
CA LYS A 104 21.08 15.43 7.09
C LYS A 104 20.40 14.60 8.21
N LEU A 105 19.79 15.25 9.19
CA LEU A 105 19.09 14.60 10.32
C LEU A 105 17.60 14.45 10.09
N LEU A 106 17.06 14.99 9.00
CA LEU A 106 15.63 15.00 8.72
C LEU A 106 15.06 13.58 8.59
N TYR A 107 15.76 12.71 7.85
CA TYR A 107 15.36 11.31 7.69
C TYR A 107 15.46 10.53 9.01
N ALA A 108 16.48 10.79 9.82
CA ALA A 108 16.62 10.18 11.13
C ALA A 108 15.50 10.65 12.08
N GLY A 109 15.15 11.94 12.02
CA GLY A 109 14.03 12.51 12.77
C GLY A 109 12.69 11.90 12.37
N LEU A 110 12.46 11.74 11.07
CA LEU A 110 11.27 11.09 10.54
C LEU A 110 11.17 9.61 10.98
N PHE A 111 12.30 8.91 10.98
CA PHE A 111 12.37 7.53 11.46
C PHE A 111 12.02 7.44 12.95
N LEU A 112 12.62 8.28 13.80
CA LEU A 112 12.32 8.32 15.24
C LEU A 112 10.86 8.68 15.50
N ALA A 113 10.31 9.66 14.78
CA ALA A 113 8.89 10.02 14.87
C ALA A 113 8.00 8.83 14.49
N SER A 114 8.37 8.10 13.42
CA SER A 114 7.63 6.90 12.99
C SER A 114 7.63 5.81 14.06
N CYS A 115 8.77 5.58 14.72
CA CYS A 115 8.88 4.62 15.82
C CYS A 115 7.96 5.04 17.00
N PHE A 116 8.01 6.31 17.37
CA PHE A 116 7.22 6.83 18.50
C PHE A 116 5.71 6.75 18.23
N ILE A 117 5.28 7.16 17.06
CA ILE A 117 3.88 7.11 16.62
C ILE A 117 3.41 5.65 16.53
N SER A 118 4.24 4.77 15.96
CA SER A 118 3.92 3.34 15.86
C SER A 118 3.71 2.68 17.21
N MET A 119 4.55 3.02 18.18
CA MET A 119 4.39 2.54 19.57
C MET A 119 3.13 3.11 20.23
N SER A 120 2.78 4.35 19.94
CA SER A 120 1.62 5.03 20.54
C SER A 120 0.29 4.52 19.96
N ILE A 121 0.22 4.34 18.65
CA ILE A 121 -0.99 3.90 17.94
C ILE A 121 -1.14 2.37 17.99
N GLY A 122 -0.03 1.65 18.10
CA GLY A 122 -0.01 0.18 18.11
C GLY A 122 -0.33 -0.49 16.76
N THR A 123 -0.38 0.28 15.66
CA THR A 123 -0.65 -0.24 14.31
C THR A 123 0.30 0.36 13.27
N SER A 124 0.85 -0.49 12.41
CA SER A 124 1.69 -0.07 11.29
C SER A 124 0.91 0.78 10.28
N VAL A 125 -0.33 0.41 9.99
CA VAL A 125 -1.20 1.11 9.04
C VAL A 125 -1.46 2.55 9.50
N GLY A 126 -1.80 2.75 10.79
CA GLY A 126 -2.02 4.09 11.36
C GLY A 126 -0.78 4.98 11.26
N THR A 127 0.40 4.42 11.50
CA THR A 127 1.68 5.15 11.39
C THR A 127 1.95 5.57 9.94
N ILE A 128 1.76 4.66 8.98
CA ILE A 128 1.94 4.94 7.55
C ILE A 128 1.01 6.06 7.11
N VAL A 129 -0.28 5.94 7.44
CA VAL A 129 -1.31 6.94 7.10
C VAL A 129 -0.97 8.33 7.64
N ALA A 130 -0.47 8.42 8.87
CA ALA A 130 -0.13 9.69 9.51
C ALA A 130 1.12 10.33 8.91
N LEU A 131 2.14 9.56 8.55
CA LEU A 131 3.46 10.08 8.21
C LEU A 131 3.77 10.13 6.72
N VAL A 132 3.15 9.29 5.89
CA VAL A 132 3.43 9.29 4.44
C VAL A 132 3.22 10.65 3.78
N PRO A 133 2.16 11.43 4.08
CA PRO A 133 1.99 12.76 3.50
C PRO A 133 3.16 13.72 3.83
N VAL A 134 3.65 13.67 5.08
CA VAL A 134 4.78 14.48 5.53
C VAL A 134 6.08 14.00 4.90
N ALA A 135 6.31 12.68 4.86
CA ALA A 135 7.47 12.08 4.23
C ALA A 135 7.56 12.41 2.74
N ALA A 136 6.44 12.34 2.03
CA ALA A 136 6.35 12.71 0.62
C ALA A 136 6.59 14.21 0.36
N GLY A 137 6.25 15.08 1.33
CA GLY A 137 6.55 16.52 1.24
C GLY A 137 8.02 16.86 1.52
N ILE A 138 8.77 15.96 2.17
CA ILE A 138 10.20 16.11 2.47
C ILE A 138 11.08 15.58 1.32
N ALA A 139 10.60 14.59 0.56
CA ALA A 139 11.32 13.96 -0.54
C ALA A 139 11.37 14.86 -1.77
#